data_494c418710934ccb3f431287fec77005
#
_entry.id   494c418710934ccb3f431287fec77005
#
_cell.length_a   1.000
_cell.length_b   1.000
_cell.length_c   1.000
_cell.angle_alpha   90.00
_cell.angle_beta   90.00
_cell.angle_gamma   90.00
#
_symmetry.space_group_name_H-M   'P 1'
#
loop_
_entity.id
_entity.type
_entity.pdbx_description
1 polymer ?
#
loop_
_entity_poly.entity_id
_entity_poly.type
_entity_poly.pdbx_seq_one_letter_code
_entity_poly.pdbx_strand_id
1 'polypeptide(L)'
;MADDYLGRKMEEYRARKASGQSNRRPLATLGRLLLKNRSHRGYDTGFVVREDQLRRMIEVNTRIPSARNQQVLRFRPVLADEAHKVLPHIRLGGALPALRLPFPGTEPNAFIIICSTVEENRYVDMDLGISAQSMLLQAAEIGLNGICIGAFDKERIKQEFHLAYEPLLILAVGKGIEKIELVPIGPSDSHTYYRENGTHYVPKLRAEELTIKE
;
A
#
# COMPACT_ATOMS: atom_id res chain seq x y z
N MET A 1 -24.26 -40.21 23.97
CA MET A 1 -23.23 -40.26 22.89
C MET A 1 -22.79 -38.84 22.66
N ALA A 2 -21.94 -38.33 23.53
CA ALA A 2 -21.23 -37.06 23.31
C ALA A 2 -20.08 -37.39 22.36
N ASP A 3 -20.24 -36.91 21.24
CA ASP A 3 -19.58 -37.31 20.03
C ASP A 3 -18.11 -36.92 20.02
N ASP A 4 -17.28 -37.82 19.59
CA ASP A 4 -15.83 -37.75 19.36
C ASP A 4 -15.44 -36.72 18.27
N TYR A 5 -16.08 -35.55 18.29
CA TYR A 5 -15.79 -34.45 17.36
C TYR A 5 -14.34 -33.97 17.49
N LEU A 6 -13.87 -33.84 18.72
CA LEU A 6 -12.48 -33.45 19.02
C LEU A 6 -11.47 -34.52 18.58
N GLY A 7 -11.77 -35.81 18.78
CA GLY A 7 -10.94 -36.91 18.32
C GLY A 7 -10.80 -36.92 16.81
N ARG A 8 -11.91 -36.85 16.06
CA ARG A 8 -11.93 -36.74 14.59
C ARG A 8 -11.16 -35.52 14.09
N LYS A 9 -11.31 -34.35 14.71
CA LYS A 9 -10.57 -33.13 14.34
C LYS A 9 -9.08 -33.26 14.63
N MET A 10 -8.69 -33.93 15.69
CA MET A 10 -7.28 -34.21 16.00
C MET A 10 -6.67 -35.23 15.03
N GLU A 11 -7.42 -36.23 14.60
CA GLU A 11 -6.97 -37.19 13.58
C GLU A 11 -6.84 -36.50 12.20
N GLU A 12 -7.81 -35.70 11.78
CA GLU A 12 -7.70 -34.87 10.57
C GLU A 12 -6.47 -33.96 10.61
N TYR A 13 -6.20 -33.34 11.76
CA TYR A 13 -5.02 -32.47 11.93
C TYR A 13 -3.72 -33.28 11.84
N ARG A 14 -3.65 -34.46 12.49
CA ARG A 14 -2.48 -35.36 12.42
C ARG A 14 -2.26 -35.88 11.00
N ALA A 15 -3.33 -36.30 10.30
CA ALA A 15 -3.25 -36.77 8.92
C ALA A 15 -2.78 -35.67 7.96
N ARG A 16 -3.27 -34.43 8.12
CA ARG A 16 -2.78 -33.27 7.35
C ARG A 16 -1.32 -32.94 7.64
N LYS A 17 -0.91 -33.05 8.89
CA LYS A 17 0.50 -32.82 9.28
C LYS A 17 1.42 -33.91 8.73
N ALA A 18 0.98 -35.15 8.70
CA ALA A 18 1.72 -36.28 8.13
C ALA A 18 1.81 -36.27 6.60
N SER A 19 0.77 -35.71 5.91
CA SER A 19 0.74 -35.58 4.44
C SER A 19 1.58 -34.42 3.91
N GLY A 20 2.23 -33.63 4.77
CA GLY A 20 3.00 -32.46 4.33
C GLY A 20 2.17 -31.34 3.69
N GLN A 21 0.84 -31.46 3.65
CA GLN A 21 -0.05 -30.41 3.19
C GLN A 21 -0.06 -29.25 4.21
N SER A 22 0.88 -28.34 4.03
CA SER A 22 0.83 -27.08 4.77
C SER A 22 -0.43 -26.33 4.33
N ASN A 23 -1.16 -25.78 5.29
CA ASN A 23 -2.29 -24.88 5.08
C ASN A 23 -1.80 -23.50 4.55
N ARG A 24 -0.71 -23.49 3.75
CA ARG A 24 -0.24 -22.29 3.08
C ARG A 24 -1.26 -21.95 2.01
N ARG A 25 -2.00 -20.86 2.21
CA ARG A 25 -2.76 -20.26 1.12
C ARG A 25 -1.84 -20.18 -0.09
N PRO A 26 -2.28 -20.61 -1.29
CA PRO A 26 -1.44 -20.49 -2.48
C PRO A 26 -1.00 -19.02 -2.59
N LEU A 27 0.31 -18.81 -2.74
CA LEU A 27 0.88 -17.48 -2.90
C LEU A 27 0.16 -16.80 -4.08
N ALA A 28 -0.26 -15.56 -3.87
CA ALA A 28 -0.86 -14.79 -4.94
C ALA A 28 0.19 -14.59 -6.04
N THR A 29 -0.18 -14.80 -7.30
CA THR A 29 0.71 -14.49 -8.42
C THR A 29 0.97 -12.98 -8.48
N LEU A 30 2.14 -12.57 -8.98
CA LEU A 30 2.48 -11.14 -9.15
C LEU A 30 1.38 -10.39 -9.90
N GLY A 31 0.83 -10.97 -10.97
CA GLY A 31 -0.27 -10.35 -11.73
C GLY A 31 -1.50 -10.06 -10.88
N ARG A 32 -1.88 -10.99 -9.98
CA ARG A 32 -3.00 -10.76 -9.04
C ARG A 32 -2.70 -9.67 -8.02
N LEU A 33 -1.46 -9.59 -7.53
CA LEU A 33 -1.05 -8.53 -6.60
C LEU A 33 -1.06 -7.16 -7.29
N LEU A 34 -0.54 -7.07 -8.52
CA LEU A 34 -0.56 -5.84 -9.31
C LEU A 34 -2.00 -5.35 -9.60
N LEU A 35 -2.95 -6.25 -9.85
CA LEU A 35 -4.36 -5.88 -10.04
C LEU A 35 -5.01 -5.37 -8.75
N LYS A 36 -4.65 -5.94 -7.59
CA LYS A 36 -5.17 -5.54 -6.28
C LYS A 36 -4.52 -4.28 -5.73
N ASN A 37 -3.26 -4.05 -6.03
CA ASN A 37 -2.52 -2.86 -5.60
C ASN A 37 -2.96 -1.64 -6.41
N ARG A 38 -3.98 -0.94 -5.90
CA ARG A 38 -4.52 0.30 -6.47
C ARG A 38 -4.42 1.43 -5.46
N SER A 39 -4.30 2.67 -5.95
CA SER A 39 -4.28 3.87 -5.12
C SER A 39 -5.67 4.14 -4.53
N HIS A 40 -5.92 3.63 -3.34
CA HIS A 40 -7.16 3.88 -2.60
C HIS A 40 -7.11 5.22 -1.86
N ARG A 41 -8.20 5.96 -1.89
CA ARG A 41 -8.37 7.27 -1.24
C ARG A 41 -9.52 7.28 -0.23
N GLY A 42 -10.22 6.16 -0.11
CA GLY A 42 -11.27 5.91 0.87
C GLY A 42 -11.06 4.54 1.51
N TYR A 43 -11.23 4.48 2.83
CA TYR A 43 -10.96 3.31 3.65
C TYR A 43 -12.12 3.02 4.60
N ASP A 44 -12.25 1.76 4.99
CA ASP A 44 -13.13 1.32 6.06
C ASP A 44 -12.53 1.76 7.42
N THR A 45 -13.11 2.78 8.02
CA THR A 45 -12.66 3.34 9.32
C THR A 45 -12.90 2.38 10.49
N GLY A 46 -13.81 1.40 10.34
CA GLY A 46 -14.00 0.33 11.33
C GLY A 46 -12.90 -0.73 11.33
N PHE A 47 -12.08 -0.77 10.28
CA PHE A 47 -10.95 -1.69 10.22
C PHE A 47 -9.69 -1.02 10.77
N VAL A 48 -9.17 -1.53 11.87
CA VAL A 48 -7.94 -1.02 12.48
C VAL A 48 -6.74 -1.83 11.99
N VAL A 49 -5.77 -1.14 11.36
CA VAL A 49 -4.50 -1.73 10.94
C VAL A 49 -3.64 -1.99 12.18
N ARG A 50 -3.07 -3.19 12.28
CA ARG A 50 -2.22 -3.60 13.41
C ARG A 50 -0.75 -3.31 13.14
N GLU A 51 0.01 -3.17 14.21
CA GLU A 51 1.46 -2.94 14.16
C GLU A 51 2.21 -4.04 13.38
N ASP A 52 1.84 -5.32 13.61
CA ASP A 52 2.47 -6.45 12.90
C ASP A 52 2.28 -6.38 11.38
N GLN A 53 1.16 -5.82 10.91
CA GLN A 53 0.90 -5.63 9.48
C GLN A 53 1.80 -4.54 8.90
N LEU A 54 1.96 -3.38 9.56
CA LEU A 54 2.87 -2.32 9.10
C LEU A 54 4.34 -2.80 9.16
N ARG A 55 4.73 -3.49 10.22
CA ARG A 55 6.06 -4.08 10.34
C ARG A 55 6.35 -5.07 9.21
N ARG A 56 5.41 -5.94 8.87
CA ARG A 56 5.54 -6.87 7.75
C ARG A 56 5.70 -6.15 6.40
N MET A 57 5.03 -5.01 6.22
CA MET A 57 5.23 -4.17 5.02
C MET A 57 6.64 -3.58 5.00
N ILE A 58 7.13 -3.05 6.11
CA ILE A 58 8.48 -2.46 6.21
C ILE A 58 9.55 -3.53 5.99
N GLU A 59 9.35 -4.76 6.50
CA GLU A 59 10.30 -5.87 6.41
C GLU A 59 10.65 -6.25 4.97
N VAL A 60 9.81 -5.96 3.96
CA VAL A 60 10.15 -6.25 2.56
C VAL A 60 11.42 -5.54 2.12
N ASN A 61 11.76 -4.41 2.75
CA ASN A 61 12.96 -3.64 2.44
C ASN A 61 14.28 -4.38 2.76
N THR A 62 14.21 -5.46 3.51
CA THR A 62 15.37 -6.35 3.75
C THR A 62 15.64 -7.32 2.60
N ARG A 63 14.76 -7.35 1.57
CA ARG A 63 14.77 -8.36 0.49
C ARG A 63 14.72 -7.73 -0.91
N ILE A 64 14.60 -6.43 -1.02
CA ILE A 64 14.53 -5.71 -2.29
C ILE A 64 15.87 -5.04 -2.62
N PRO A 65 16.17 -4.81 -3.91
CA PRO A 65 17.37 -4.09 -4.29
C PRO A 65 17.32 -2.61 -3.88
N SER A 66 18.50 -2.03 -3.69
CA SER A 66 18.71 -0.60 -3.47
C SER A 66 19.89 -0.13 -4.33
N ALA A 67 19.84 1.07 -4.86
CA ALA A 67 20.91 1.64 -5.68
C ALA A 67 22.23 1.62 -4.92
N ARG A 68 23.26 0.98 -5.50
CA ARG A 68 24.57 0.79 -4.85
C ARG A 68 24.50 0.11 -3.48
N ASN A 69 23.39 -0.56 -3.17
CA ASN A 69 23.10 -1.14 -1.86
C ASN A 69 23.19 -0.11 -0.71
N GLN A 70 22.86 1.15 -0.97
CA GLN A 70 23.04 2.27 -0.01
C GLN A 70 22.08 2.21 1.18
N GLN A 71 20.88 1.61 1.03
CA GLN A 71 19.91 1.34 2.11
C GLN A 71 19.67 2.56 3.03
N VAL A 72 19.47 3.74 2.43
CA VAL A 72 19.35 5.03 3.14
C VAL A 72 17.95 5.33 3.67
N LEU A 73 16.94 4.54 3.30
CA LEU A 73 15.56 4.79 3.72
C LEU A 73 15.32 4.35 5.17
N ARG A 74 14.50 5.12 5.88
CA ARG A 74 14.02 4.85 7.24
C ARG A 74 12.51 5.01 7.29
N PHE A 75 11.87 4.26 8.15
CA PHE A 75 10.41 4.12 8.17
C PHE A 75 9.86 4.41 9.56
N ARG A 76 8.88 5.29 9.64
CA ARG A 76 8.09 5.55 10.85
C ARG A 76 6.68 4.99 10.63
N PRO A 77 6.31 3.84 11.22
CA PRO A 77 4.93 3.38 11.23
C PRO A 77 4.09 4.28 12.12
N VAL A 78 2.86 4.57 11.68
CA VAL A 78 1.87 5.37 12.41
C VAL A 78 0.60 4.55 12.49
N LEU A 79 0.11 4.32 13.69
CA LEU A 79 -1.11 3.58 13.99
C LEU A 79 -2.30 4.54 14.22
N ALA A 80 -3.47 3.97 14.49
CA ALA A 80 -4.73 4.71 14.58
C ALA A 80 -4.74 5.80 15.66
N ASP A 81 -4.05 5.58 16.77
CA ASP A 81 -3.92 6.53 17.87
C ASP A 81 -3.12 7.80 17.51
N GLU A 82 -2.21 7.69 16.55
CA GLU A 82 -1.42 8.81 16.03
C GLU A 82 -1.87 9.32 14.65
N ALA A 83 -2.84 8.66 13.99
CA ALA A 83 -3.28 9.01 12.63
C ALA A 83 -3.75 10.47 12.51
N HIS A 84 -4.33 11.02 13.58
CA HIS A 84 -4.78 12.41 13.66
C HIS A 84 -3.65 13.43 13.48
N LYS A 85 -2.39 13.06 13.72
CA LYS A 85 -1.21 13.90 13.51
C LYS A 85 -0.78 13.97 12.04
N VAL A 86 -1.22 13.01 11.20
CA VAL A 86 -0.88 12.97 9.77
C VAL A 86 -1.95 13.65 8.93
N LEU A 87 -3.23 13.34 9.22
CA LEU A 87 -4.37 13.73 8.39
C LEU A 87 -4.45 15.22 8.02
N PRO A 88 -4.19 16.20 8.92
CA PRO A 88 -4.26 17.62 8.58
C PRO A 88 -3.16 18.08 7.60
N HIS A 89 -2.09 17.30 7.46
CA HIS A 89 -0.89 17.68 6.72
C HIS A 89 -0.72 16.98 5.38
N ILE A 90 -1.67 16.14 4.96
CA ILE A 90 -1.67 15.43 3.67
C ILE A 90 -2.72 15.98 2.72
N ARG A 91 -2.50 15.80 1.41
CA ARG A 91 -3.47 16.12 0.37
C ARG A 91 -3.63 14.94 -0.57
N LEU A 92 -4.89 14.57 -0.85
CA LEU A 92 -5.25 13.49 -1.78
C LEU A 92 -5.99 14.06 -2.99
N GLY A 93 -6.02 13.31 -4.09
CA GLY A 93 -6.85 13.61 -5.25
C GLY A 93 -6.29 14.63 -6.24
N GLY A 94 -4.97 14.71 -6.42
CA GLY A 94 -4.30 15.73 -7.25
C GLY A 94 -4.90 15.98 -8.64
N ALA A 95 -5.36 14.96 -9.38
CA ALA A 95 -6.01 15.14 -10.68
C ALA A 95 -7.54 15.41 -10.59
N LEU A 96 -8.11 15.40 -9.40
CA LEU A 96 -9.53 15.68 -9.14
C LEU A 96 -9.65 16.69 -8.00
N PRO A 97 -9.16 17.93 -8.18
CA PRO A 97 -9.09 18.93 -7.11
C PRO A 97 -10.46 19.37 -6.59
N ALA A 98 -11.51 19.20 -7.39
CA ALA A 98 -12.88 19.46 -6.97
C ALA A 98 -13.40 18.47 -5.90
N LEU A 99 -12.78 17.31 -5.80
CA LEU A 99 -13.10 16.33 -4.77
C LEU A 99 -12.23 16.58 -3.54
N ARG A 100 -12.88 16.83 -2.40
CA ARG A 100 -12.20 16.90 -1.10
C ARG A 100 -12.01 15.49 -0.58
N LEU A 101 -10.85 14.91 -0.86
CA LEU A 101 -10.51 13.53 -0.46
C LEU A 101 -9.54 13.53 0.74
N PRO A 102 -9.66 12.54 1.65
CA PRO A 102 -10.69 11.49 1.68
C PRO A 102 -12.07 12.07 1.95
N PHE A 103 -13.13 11.35 1.56
CA PHE A 103 -14.47 11.75 1.98
C PHE A 103 -14.61 11.56 3.50
N PRO A 104 -15.38 12.43 4.20
CA PRO A 104 -15.60 12.31 5.63
C PRO A 104 -16.08 10.90 6.02
N GLY A 105 -15.44 10.31 7.04
CA GLY A 105 -15.73 8.95 7.49
C GLY A 105 -15.06 7.85 6.66
N THR A 106 -14.17 8.21 5.74
CA THR A 106 -13.37 7.25 4.95
C THR A 106 -11.87 7.51 5.06
N GLU A 107 -11.43 8.20 6.09
CA GLU A 107 -10.03 8.53 6.31
C GLU A 107 -9.19 7.28 6.60
N PRO A 108 -7.94 7.21 6.11
CA PRO A 108 -7.01 6.17 6.52
C PRO A 108 -6.65 6.31 8.00
N ASN A 109 -6.53 5.19 8.69
CA ASN A 109 -6.17 5.17 10.11
C ASN A 109 -4.77 4.61 10.39
N ALA A 110 -3.97 4.38 9.36
CA ALA A 110 -2.58 3.98 9.51
C ALA A 110 -1.72 4.53 8.37
N PHE A 111 -0.44 4.81 8.68
CA PHE A 111 0.51 5.34 7.71
C PHE A 111 1.91 4.75 7.91
N ILE A 112 2.73 4.86 6.88
CA ILE A 112 4.18 4.67 6.95
C ILE A 112 4.81 5.93 6.39
N ILE A 113 5.53 6.68 7.21
CA ILE A 113 6.33 7.82 6.77
C ILE A 113 7.70 7.29 6.36
N ILE A 114 8.10 7.58 5.13
CA ILE A 114 9.38 7.16 4.58
C ILE A 114 10.33 8.35 4.58
N CYS A 115 11.45 8.22 5.27
CA CYS A 115 12.48 9.24 5.40
C CYS A 115 13.78 8.78 4.75
N SER A 116 14.67 9.72 4.44
CA SER A 116 16.04 9.45 3.97
C SER A 116 17.07 9.95 4.97
N THR A 117 18.13 9.16 5.18
CA THR A 117 19.30 9.54 6.00
C THR A 117 20.28 10.44 5.27
N VAL A 118 20.08 10.66 3.97
CA VAL A 118 20.88 11.52 3.10
C VAL A 118 19.98 12.45 2.31
N GLU A 119 20.54 13.51 1.72
CA GLU A 119 19.80 14.42 0.86
C GLU A 119 19.14 13.69 -0.32
N GLU A 120 17.94 14.17 -0.70
CA GLU A 120 17.18 13.66 -1.83
C GLU A 120 17.98 13.81 -3.13
N ASN A 121 18.09 12.73 -3.86
CA ASN A 121 18.79 12.67 -5.14
C ASN A 121 18.24 11.50 -5.98
N ARG A 122 18.63 11.44 -7.27
CA ARG A 122 18.15 10.43 -8.21
C ARG A 122 18.18 8.99 -7.69
N TYR A 123 19.17 8.60 -6.91
CA TYR A 123 19.28 7.22 -6.38
C TYR A 123 18.34 7.00 -5.21
N VAL A 124 18.14 8.02 -4.37
CA VAL A 124 17.14 8.01 -3.31
C VAL A 124 15.74 7.87 -3.89
N ASP A 125 15.43 8.61 -4.98
CA ASP A 125 14.14 8.54 -5.66
C ASP A 125 13.86 7.17 -6.26
N MET A 126 14.89 6.53 -6.85
CA MET A 126 14.78 5.14 -7.33
C MET A 126 14.45 4.18 -6.18
N ASP A 127 15.20 4.24 -5.09
CA ASP A 127 15.00 3.40 -3.91
C ASP A 127 13.63 3.64 -3.28
N LEU A 128 13.18 4.90 -3.23
CA LEU A 128 11.88 5.30 -2.73
C LEU A 128 10.75 4.65 -3.53
N GLY A 129 10.83 4.68 -4.86
CA GLY A 129 9.85 4.03 -5.74
C GLY A 129 9.83 2.52 -5.58
N ILE A 130 11.00 1.86 -5.54
CA ILE A 130 11.13 0.41 -5.33
C ILE A 130 10.55 0.00 -3.97
N SER A 131 10.90 0.73 -2.91
CA SER A 131 10.44 0.48 -1.55
C SER A 131 8.93 0.65 -1.43
N ALA A 132 8.38 1.79 -1.86
CA ALA A 132 6.96 2.08 -1.77
C ALA A 132 6.11 1.05 -2.52
N GLN A 133 6.47 0.71 -3.76
CA GLN A 133 5.76 -0.30 -4.55
C GLN A 133 5.82 -1.68 -3.88
N SER A 134 6.97 -2.07 -3.35
CA SER A 134 7.13 -3.38 -2.70
C SER A 134 6.30 -3.49 -1.43
N MET A 135 6.28 -2.43 -0.60
CA MET A 135 5.44 -2.36 0.60
C MET A 135 3.94 -2.41 0.26
N LEU A 136 3.50 -1.72 -0.80
CA LEU A 136 2.10 -1.74 -1.22
C LEU A 136 1.69 -3.10 -1.83
N LEU A 137 2.59 -3.81 -2.50
CA LEU A 137 2.35 -5.20 -2.93
C LEU A 137 2.21 -6.14 -1.72
N GLN A 138 3.04 -5.94 -0.69
CA GLN A 138 2.91 -6.68 0.57
C GLN A 138 1.58 -6.36 1.28
N ALA A 139 1.15 -5.09 1.26
CA ALA A 139 -0.18 -4.72 1.75
C ALA A 139 -1.28 -5.49 1.01
N ALA A 140 -1.23 -5.52 -0.33
CA ALA A 140 -2.20 -6.24 -1.15
C ALA A 140 -2.20 -7.77 -0.87
N GLU A 141 -1.03 -8.35 -0.59
CA GLU A 141 -0.90 -9.78 -0.22
C GLU A 141 -1.61 -10.08 1.10
N ILE A 142 -1.49 -9.21 2.09
CA ILE A 142 -2.11 -9.39 3.41
C ILE A 142 -3.55 -8.85 3.49
N GLY A 143 -4.12 -8.44 2.35
CA GLY A 143 -5.51 -8.01 2.23
C GLY A 143 -5.77 -6.56 2.62
N LEU A 144 -4.71 -5.73 2.64
CA LEU A 144 -4.77 -4.28 2.81
C LEU A 144 -4.64 -3.57 1.46
N ASN A 145 -4.89 -2.27 1.47
CA ASN A 145 -4.75 -1.37 0.34
C ASN A 145 -4.00 -0.12 0.81
N GLY A 146 -3.46 0.64 -0.13
CA GLY A 146 -2.79 1.88 0.22
C GLY A 146 -2.64 2.83 -0.95
N ILE A 147 -1.95 3.93 -0.69
CA ILE A 147 -1.60 4.96 -1.67
C ILE A 147 -0.30 5.64 -1.27
N CYS A 148 0.50 6.02 -2.28
CA CYS A 148 1.63 6.93 -2.10
C CYS A 148 1.13 8.38 -2.06
N ILE A 149 1.56 9.14 -1.06
CA ILE A 149 1.22 10.55 -0.86
C ILE A 149 2.52 11.34 -0.88
N GLY A 150 2.78 12.05 -1.99
CA GLY A 150 3.88 13.00 -2.12
C GLY A 150 3.48 14.44 -1.75
N ALA A 151 2.17 14.73 -1.75
CA ALA A 151 1.65 16.05 -1.42
C ALA A 151 1.33 16.15 0.08
N PHE A 152 2.32 16.54 0.87
CA PHE A 152 2.17 16.75 2.31
C PHE A 152 3.11 17.87 2.81
N ASP A 153 2.83 18.40 3.99
CA ASP A 153 3.68 19.39 4.65
C ASP A 153 4.84 18.66 5.38
N LYS A 154 6.01 18.64 4.73
CA LYS A 154 7.21 17.96 5.23
C LYS A 154 7.63 18.46 6.61
N GLU A 155 7.64 19.78 6.80
CA GLU A 155 8.08 20.42 8.05
C GLU A 155 7.15 20.06 9.21
N ARG A 156 5.83 20.12 9.00
CA ARG A 156 4.86 19.77 10.02
C ARG A 156 4.94 18.29 10.38
N ILE A 157 5.02 17.39 9.42
CA ILE A 157 5.19 15.94 9.66
C ILE A 157 6.47 15.69 10.45
N LYS A 158 7.57 16.35 10.09
CA LYS A 158 8.85 16.21 10.79
C LYS A 158 8.76 16.65 12.24
N GLN A 159 8.07 17.75 12.52
CA GLN A 159 7.84 18.28 13.88
C GLN A 159 6.92 17.36 14.69
N GLU A 160 5.76 16.98 14.15
CA GLU A 160 4.73 16.16 14.84
C GLU A 160 5.28 14.80 15.32
N PHE A 161 6.20 14.22 14.54
CA PHE A 161 6.77 12.91 14.84
C PHE A 161 8.22 12.97 15.34
N HIS A 162 8.77 14.17 15.56
CA HIS A 162 10.17 14.38 16.00
C HIS A 162 11.16 13.58 15.15
N LEU A 163 10.99 13.61 13.82
CA LEU A 163 11.79 12.81 12.90
C LEU A 163 13.23 13.33 12.82
N ALA A 164 14.19 12.42 13.01
CA ALA A 164 15.61 12.74 12.85
C ALA A 164 16.02 12.92 11.37
N TYR A 165 15.22 12.40 10.45
CA TYR A 165 15.51 12.36 9.02
C TYR A 165 14.41 13.05 8.22
N GLU A 166 14.74 13.46 6.98
CA GLU A 166 13.82 14.17 6.10
C GLU A 166 12.73 13.24 5.56
N PRO A 167 11.43 13.53 5.77
CA PRO A 167 10.34 12.75 5.22
C PRO A 167 10.17 13.02 3.73
N LEU A 168 10.18 11.96 2.91
CA LEU A 168 10.09 12.05 1.45
C LEU A 168 8.74 11.59 0.89
N LEU A 169 8.11 10.59 1.52
CA LEU A 169 6.86 10.01 1.07
C LEU A 169 6.07 9.49 2.26
N ILE A 170 4.75 9.54 2.15
CA ILE A 170 3.84 8.89 3.10
C ILE A 170 3.04 7.82 2.36
N LEU A 171 2.97 6.62 2.93
CA LEU A 171 2.01 5.60 2.51
C LEU A 171 0.83 5.66 3.47
N ALA A 172 -0.38 5.93 2.96
CA ALA A 172 -1.60 5.64 3.72
C ALA A 172 -1.97 4.18 3.50
N VAL A 173 -2.41 3.51 4.57
CA VAL A 173 -2.69 2.07 4.60
C VAL A 173 -4.01 1.82 5.31
N GLY A 174 -4.79 0.88 4.81
CA GLY A 174 -6.05 0.50 5.41
C GLY A 174 -6.80 -0.56 4.60
N LYS A 175 -8.06 -0.80 4.94
CA LYS A 175 -8.98 -1.61 4.15
C LYS A 175 -9.67 -0.68 3.14
N GLY A 176 -9.24 -0.71 1.86
CA GLY A 176 -9.85 0.11 0.81
C GLY A 176 -11.30 -0.28 0.53
N ILE A 177 -12.15 0.73 0.38
CA ILE A 177 -13.60 0.54 0.08
C ILE A 177 -13.95 0.92 -1.35
N GLU A 178 -13.00 1.45 -2.12
CA GLU A 178 -13.26 1.94 -3.47
C GLU A 178 -13.30 0.79 -4.48
N LYS A 179 -14.28 0.83 -5.37
CA LYS A 179 -14.27 0.04 -6.59
C LYS A 179 -13.40 0.76 -7.62
N ILE A 180 -12.31 0.13 -8.05
CA ILE A 180 -11.35 0.71 -9.00
C ILE A 180 -11.23 -0.20 -10.21
N GLU A 181 -11.42 0.37 -11.40
CA GLU A 181 -11.32 -0.34 -12.68
C GLU A 181 -10.26 0.28 -13.59
N LEU A 182 -9.50 -0.57 -14.28
CA LEU A 182 -8.51 -0.14 -15.26
C LEU A 182 -9.16 -0.08 -16.65
N VAL A 183 -8.94 1.03 -17.36
CA VAL A 183 -9.47 1.24 -18.71
C VAL A 183 -8.29 1.27 -19.68
N PRO A 184 -8.17 0.31 -20.62
CA PRO A 184 -7.12 0.34 -21.64
C PRO A 184 -7.36 1.49 -22.62
N ILE A 185 -6.32 2.29 -22.84
CA ILE A 185 -6.35 3.47 -23.73
C ILE A 185 -5.22 3.44 -24.75
N GLY A 186 -5.35 4.25 -25.81
CA GLY A 186 -4.30 4.58 -26.76
C GLY A 186 -3.55 5.87 -26.36
N PRO A 187 -2.47 6.24 -27.09
CA PRO A 187 -1.61 7.38 -26.73
C PRO A 187 -2.27 8.75 -26.88
N SER A 188 -3.31 8.86 -27.72
CA SER A 188 -4.09 10.10 -27.91
C SER A 188 -5.23 10.29 -26.93
N ASP A 189 -5.57 9.26 -26.15
CA ASP A 189 -6.66 9.31 -25.19
C ASP A 189 -6.27 10.05 -23.92
N SER A 190 -7.26 10.55 -23.17
CA SER A 190 -7.01 11.19 -21.88
C SER A 190 -6.48 10.19 -20.84
N HIS A 191 -5.36 10.52 -20.19
CA HIS A 191 -4.79 9.75 -19.09
C HIS A 191 -5.43 10.13 -17.73
N THR A 192 -6.32 11.11 -17.71
CA THR A 192 -6.96 11.58 -16.47
C THR A 192 -7.92 10.53 -15.94
N TYR A 193 -7.69 10.07 -14.72
CA TYR A 193 -8.64 9.19 -14.04
C TYR A 193 -9.92 9.95 -13.68
N TYR A 194 -11.05 9.25 -13.62
CA TYR A 194 -12.36 9.84 -13.34
C TYR A 194 -13.21 8.92 -12.46
N ARG A 195 -14.32 9.46 -11.96
CA ARG A 195 -15.30 8.70 -11.16
C ARG A 195 -16.67 8.79 -11.80
N GLU A 196 -17.30 7.63 -11.90
CA GLU A 196 -18.67 7.51 -12.42
C GLU A 196 -19.38 6.35 -11.72
N ASN A 197 -20.64 6.56 -11.32
CA ASN A 197 -21.50 5.55 -10.70
C ASN A 197 -20.81 4.77 -9.54
N GLY A 198 -20.08 5.47 -8.68
CA GLY A 198 -19.38 4.88 -7.53
C GLY A 198 -18.10 4.10 -7.88
N THR A 199 -17.72 4.05 -9.16
CA THR A 199 -16.50 3.40 -9.63
C THR A 199 -15.44 4.44 -9.98
N HIS A 200 -14.19 4.18 -9.58
CA HIS A 200 -13.03 4.97 -9.95
C HIS A 200 -12.32 4.32 -11.14
N TYR A 201 -12.37 4.97 -12.30
CA TYR A 201 -11.77 4.50 -13.54
C TYR A 201 -10.35 5.06 -13.70
N VAL A 202 -9.39 4.19 -13.99
CA VAL A 202 -7.99 4.54 -14.17
C VAL A 202 -7.52 4.14 -15.57
N PRO A 203 -7.37 5.10 -16.49
CA PRO A 203 -6.83 4.86 -17.83
C PRO A 203 -5.40 4.31 -17.76
N LYS A 204 -5.10 3.32 -18.61
CA LYS A 204 -3.79 2.70 -18.77
C LYS A 204 -3.47 2.46 -20.22
N LEU A 205 -2.31 2.90 -20.68
CA LEU A 205 -1.82 2.58 -22.01
C LEU A 205 -1.74 1.07 -22.22
N ARG A 206 -2.05 0.61 -23.42
CA ARG A 206 -1.86 -0.79 -23.83
C ARG A 206 -0.37 -1.11 -23.90
N ALA A 207 -0.01 -2.38 -23.78
CA ALA A 207 1.40 -2.82 -23.73
C ALA A 207 2.17 -2.46 -25.02
N GLU A 208 1.50 -2.54 -26.17
CA GLU A 208 2.06 -2.14 -27.47
C GLU A 208 2.42 -0.67 -27.58
N GLU A 209 1.77 0.21 -26.77
CA GLU A 209 2.05 1.64 -26.71
C GLU A 209 3.18 1.99 -25.74
N LEU A 210 3.54 1.06 -24.86
CA LEU A 210 4.64 1.21 -23.91
C LEU A 210 5.98 0.73 -24.47
N THR A 211 5.96 0.06 -25.64
CA THR A 211 7.16 -0.48 -26.28
C THR A 211 7.63 0.45 -27.38
N ILE A 212 8.89 0.86 -27.32
CA ILE A 212 9.52 1.60 -28.42
C ILE A 212 9.60 0.67 -29.62
N LYS A 213 9.02 1.10 -30.76
CA LYS A 213 9.12 0.39 -32.04
C LYS A 213 10.30 1.02 -32.80
N GLU A 214 11.11 0.17 -33.42
CA GLU A 214 12.17 0.59 -34.35
C GLU A 214 11.57 1.22 -35.62
#